data_258351c6e44dfd2c1bd3ce9abf9767e7
#
_entry.id   258351c6e44dfd2c1bd3ce9abf9767e7
#
_cell.length_a   1.000
_cell.length_b   1.000
_cell.length_c   1.000
_cell.angle_alpha   90.00
_cell.angle_beta   90.00
_cell.angle_gamma   90.00
#
_symmetry.space_group_name_H-M   'P 1'
#
loop_
_entity.id
_entity.type
_entity.pdbx_description
1 polymer ?
#
loop_
_entity_poly.entity_id
_entity_poly.type
_entity_poly.pdbx_seq_one_letter_code
_entity_poly.pdbx_strand_id
1 'polypeptide(L)'
;PELQYVNGSRFHKKSDTRGRKWYRKLTSRGLVILLKTFFHMKATDAVCGFTFLRKDVAIELVGESSDDNGWFYTVELLLRAERNGMNIYDMPVEWQEDYNTTVKIWKTIKNYLKRMYSLKKAFRVEERERRRKC
;
A
#
# COMPACT_ATOMS: atom_id res chain seq x y z
N PRO A 1 -18.35 -10.67 -9.15
CA PRO A 1 -16.89 -10.64 -9.25
C PRO A 1 -16.24 -11.22 -8.02
N GLU A 2 -15.29 -12.10 -8.25
CA GLU A 2 -14.55 -12.73 -7.17
C GLU A 2 -13.62 -11.74 -6.47
N LEU A 3 -13.55 -11.85 -5.15
CA LEU A 3 -12.63 -11.07 -4.33
C LEU A 3 -11.20 -11.62 -4.51
N GLN A 4 -10.29 -10.76 -4.91
CA GLN A 4 -8.91 -11.14 -5.22
C GLN A 4 -7.91 -10.66 -4.18
N TYR A 5 -8.22 -9.55 -3.49
CA TYR A 5 -7.31 -8.88 -2.57
C TYR A 5 -8.11 -8.30 -1.41
N VAL A 6 -7.74 -8.63 -0.18
CA VAL A 6 -8.31 -8.02 1.02
C VAL A 6 -7.24 -7.15 1.67
N ASN A 7 -7.53 -5.86 1.80
CA ASN A 7 -6.64 -4.87 2.36
C ASN A 7 -7.22 -4.36 3.69
N GLY A 8 -6.52 -4.58 4.79
CA GLY A 8 -6.90 -4.03 6.08
C GLY A 8 -6.75 -2.51 6.08
N SER A 9 -7.75 -1.81 6.57
CA SER A 9 -7.74 -0.35 6.61
C SER A 9 -8.02 0.17 8.01
N ARG A 10 -7.10 0.97 8.54
CA ARG A 10 -7.28 1.69 9.81
C ARG A 10 -8.16 2.91 9.63
N PHE A 11 -8.35 3.37 8.41
CA PHE A 11 -9.13 4.57 8.06
C PHE A 11 -10.53 4.24 7.55
N HIS A 12 -10.91 2.96 7.56
CA HIS A 12 -12.27 2.57 7.25
C HIS A 12 -13.22 3.10 8.35
N LYS A 13 -14.43 3.51 7.97
CA LYS A 13 -15.42 4.06 8.90
C LYS A 13 -15.72 3.15 10.11
N LYS A 14 -15.64 1.85 9.90
CA LYS A 14 -15.91 0.82 10.94
C LYS A 14 -14.67 0.36 11.69
N SER A 15 -13.49 0.91 11.37
CA SER A 15 -12.24 0.52 12.04
C SER A 15 -12.14 1.15 13.42
N ASP A 16 -11.60 0.41 14.37
CA ASP A 16 -11.32 0.89 15.72
C ASP A 16 -9.82 1.14 15.86
N THR A 17 -9.46 2.40 16.01
CA THR A 17 -8.08 2.85 16.17
C THR A 17 -7.90 3.69 17.43
N ARG A 18 -8.75 3.47 18.44
CA ARG A 18 -8.67 4.19 19.72
C ARG A 18 -7.30 3.97 20.37
N GLY A 19 -6.79 5.01 21.03
CA GLY A 19 -5.47 4.98 21.68
C GLY A 19 -4.30 5.25 20.74
N ARG A 20 -4.53 5.40 19.46
CA ARG A 20 -3.48 5.71 18.51
C ARG A 20 -3.03 7.16 18.65
N LYS A 21 -1.70 7.39 18.69
CA LYS A 21 -1.13 8.73 18.83
C LYS A 21 -1.46 9.60 17.62
N TRP A 22 -1.81 10.86 17.87
CA TRP A 22 -2.27 11.80 16.82
C TRP A 22 -1.23 12.02 15.71
N TYR A 23 0.06 12.12 16.07
CA TYR A 23 1.12 12.35 15.09
C TYR A 23 1.31 11.15 14.15
N ARG A 24 1.05 9.93 14.63
CA ARG A 24 1.07 8.73 13.78
C ARG A 24 -0.10 8.68 12.83
N LYS A 25 -1.29 9.07 13.29
CA LYS A 25 -2.46 9.24 12.42
C LYS A 25 -2.19 10.25 11.32
N LEU A 26 -1.61 11.40 11.69
CA LEU A 26 -1.31 12.47 10.76
C LEU A 26 -0.28 12.03 9.71
N THR A 27 0.79 11.35 10.13
CA THR A 27 1.82 10.82 9.24
C THR A 27 1.24 9.80 8.28
N SER A 28 0.44 8.85 8.77
CA SER A 28 -0.19 7.82 7.95
C SER A 28 -1.18 8.41 6.95
N ARG A 29 -1.97 9.39 7.36
CA ARG A 29 -2.90 10.08 6.46
C ARG A 29 -2.15 10.86 5.39
N GLY A 30 -1.07 11.53 5.77
CA GLY A 30 -0.20 12.24 4.82
C GLY A 30 0.34 11.31 3.75
N LEU A 31 0.80 10.12 4.14
CA LEU A 31 1.29 9.11 3.20
C LEU A 31 0.17 8.61 2.27
N VAL A 32 -1.01 8.34 2.83
CA VAL A 32 -2.18 7.92 2.02
C VAL A 32 -2.55 9.00 1.00
N ILE A 33 -2.55 10.27 1.41
CA ILE A 33 -2.83 11.40 0.50
C ILE A 33 -1.80 11.46 -0.63
N LEU A 34 -0.52 11.29 -0.32
CA LEU A 34 0.55 11.25 -1.33
C LEU A 34 0.35 10.09 -2.31
N LEU A 35 0.03 8.92 -1.81
CA LEU A 35 -0.23 7.75 -2.67
C LEU A 35 -1.44 7.97 -3.57
N LYS A 36 -2.51 8.56 -3.05
CA LYS A 36 -3.71 8.91 -3.84
C LYS A 36 -3.37 9.93 -4.92
N THR A 37 -2.54 10.92 -4.60
CA THR A 37 -2.17 11.99 -5.53
C THR A 37 -1.26 11.46 -6.65
N PHE A 38 -0.22 10.69 -6.31
CA PHE A 38 0.79 10.24 -7.27
C PHE A 38 0.40 8.98 -8.04
N PHE A 39 -0.36 8.07 -7.42
CA PHE A 39 -0.72 6.78 -8.02
C PHE A 39 -2.22 6.61 -8.25
N HIS A 40 -3.04 7.60 -7.89
CA HIS A 40 -4.50 7.53 -7.97
C HIS A 40 -5.06 6.33 -7.18
N MET A 41 -4.47 6.06 -6.02
CA MET A 41 -4.85 4.96 -5.15
C MET A 41 -6.31 5.09 -4.71
N LYS A 42 -7.07 4.00 -4.82
CA LYS A 42 -8.48 3.94 -4.38
C LYS A 42 -8.63 3.43 -2.96
N ALA A 43 -7.71 2.59 -2.50
CA ALA A 43 -7.72 2.06 -1.14
C ALA A 43 -7.62 3.17 -0.09
N THR A 44 -8.20 2.95 1.06
CA THR A 44 -8.23 3.94 2.15
C THR A 44 -7.00 3.89 3.04
N ASP A 45 -6.25 2.80 3.03
CA ASP A 45 -5.00 2.64 3.77
C ASP A 45 -4.08 1.71 2.98
N ALA A 46 -2.79 1.94 3.08
CA ALA A 46 -1.79 1.11 2.39
C ALA A 46 -0.71 0.58 3.33
N VAL A 47 -0.71 0.98 4.59
CA VAL A 47 0.40 0.74 5.52
C VAL A 47 -0.02 -0.10 6.72
N CYS A 48 -1.26 -0.60 6.73
CA CYS A 48 -1.76 -1.44 7.81
C CYS A 48 -1.02 -2.79 7.89
N GLY A 49 -0.60 -3.32 6.74
CA GLY A 49 0.11 -4.60 6.69
C GLY A 49 -0.77 -5.83 6.83
N PHE A 50 -2.04 -5.65 7.13
CA PHE A 50 -3.01 -6.75 7.22
C PHE A 50 -3.59 -7.00 5.81
N THR A 51 -3.10 -8.05 5.17
CA THR A 51 -3.39 -8.30 3.75
C THR A 51 -3.64 -9.78 3.51
N PHE A 52 -4.72 -10.10 2.82
CA PHE A 52 -5.00 -11.45 2.33
C PHE A 52 -5.11 -11.42 0.81
N LEU A 53 -4.44 -12.37 0.17
CA LEU A 53 -4.40 -12.50 -1.28
C LEU A 53 -4.81 -13.91 -1.67
N ARG A 54 -5.54 -14.03 -2.77
CA ARG A 54 -5.71 -15.31 -3.42
C ARG A 54 -4.34 -15.77 -3.97
N LYS A 55 -4.04 -17.05 -3.91
CA LYS A 55 -2.72 -17.60 -4.25
C LYS A 55 -2.26 -17.21 -5.67
N ASP A 56 -3.11 -17.32 -6.66
CA ASP A 56 -2.79 -16.96 -8.04
C ASP A 56 -2.48 -15.46 -8.19
N VAL A 57 -3.24 -14.62 -7.48
CA VAL A 57 -3.02 -13.17 -7.42
C VAL A 57 -1.66 -12.85 -6.77
N ALA A 58 -1.35 -13.53 -5.66
CA ALA A 58 -0.08 -13.34 -4.97
C ALA A 58 1.11 -13.68 -5.87
N ILE A 59 1.04 -14.80 -6.60
CA ILE A 59 2.09 -15.22 -7.53
C ILE A 59 2.30 -14.16 -8.62
N GLU A 60 1.22 -13.67 -9.21
CA GLU A 60 1.27 -12.64 -10.25
C GLU A 60 1.92 -11.35 -9.73
N LEU A 61 1.46 -10.84 -8.59
CA LEU A 61 1.94 -9.59 -8.02
C LEU A 61 3.40 -9.68 -7.57
N VAL A 62 3.79 -10.77 -6.94
CA VAL A 62 5.18 -10.99 -6.51
C VAL A 62 6.11 -11.07 -7.73
N GLY A 63 5.66 -11.71 -8.81
CA GLY A 63 6.44 -11.80 -10.04
C GLY A 63 6.68 -10.45 -10.72
N GLU A 64 5.76 -9.50 -10.56
CA GLU A 64 5.87 -8.15 -11.12
C GLU A 64 6.65 -7.19 -10.22
N SER A 65 6.69 -7.47 -8.92
CA SER A 65 7.20 -6.54 -7.90
C SER A 65 8.72 -6.54 -7.79
N SER A 66 9.26 -5.43 -7.28
CA SER A 66 10.68 -5.32 -6.99
C SER A 66 11.09 -6.24 -5.83
N ASP A 67 12.38 -6.55 -5.77
CA ASP A 67 12.95 -7.37 -4.71
C ASP A 67 13.25 -6.51 -3.48
N ASP A 68 12.20 -6.11 -2.77
CA ASP A 68 12.27 -5.22 -1.61
C ASP A 68 11.81 -5.95 -0.35
N ASN A 69 12.61 -5.89 0.69
CA ASN A 69 12.31 -6.47 2.00
C ASN A 69 11.79 -5.45 3.02
N GLY A 70 11.56 -4.21 2.59
CA GLY A 70 11.11 -3.13 3.47
C GLY A 70 9.59 -3.05 3.62
N TRP A 71 9.17 -2.13 4.47
CA TRP A 71 7.75 -1.87 4.73
C TRP A 71 6.97 -1.43 3.50
N PHE A 72 7.65 -0.84 2.52
CA PHE A 72 7.00 -0.36 1.29
C PHE A 72 6.55 -1.49 0.37
N TYR A 73 7.01 -2.71 0.58
CA TYR A 73 6.68 -3.85 -0.28
C TYR A 73 5.18 -4.11 -0.35
N THR A 74 4.48 -4.05 0.80
CA THR A 74 3.02 -4.21 0.83
C THR A 74 2.30 -3.07 0.10
N VAL A 75 2.84 -1.87 0.16
CA VAL A 75 2.31 -0.71 -0.59
C VAL A 75 2.45 -0.97 -2.09
N GLU A 76 3.61 -1.46 -2.53
CA GLU A 76 3.83 -1.80 -3.94
C GLU A 76 2.86 -2.87 -4.42
N LEU A 77 2.64 -3.94 -3.66
CA LEU A 77 1.67 -4.98 -4.01
C LEU A 77 0.27 -4.42 -4.20
N LEU A 78 -0.16 -3.57 -3.28
CA LEU A 78 -1.49 -2.93 -3.36
C LEU A 78 -1.62 -2.05 -4.60
N LEU A 79 -0.63 -1.21 -4.88
CA LEU A 79 -0.65 -0.32 -6.03
C LEU A 79 -0.63 -1.10 -7.35
N ARG A 80 0.12 -2.19 -7.42
CA ARG A 80 0.13 -3.07 -8.59
C ARG A 80 -1.21 -3.80 -8.76
N ALA A 81 -1.84 -4.23 -7.67
CA ALA A 81 -3.16 -4.84 -7.70
C ALA A 81 -4.21 -3.88 -8.26
N GLU A 82 -4.20 -2.63 -7.80
CA GLU A 82 -5.09 -1.59 -8.31
C GLU A 82 -4.85 -1.30 -9.80
N ARG A 83 -3.58 -1.21 -10.18
CA ARG A 83 -3.16 -0.96 -11.57
C ARG A 83 -3.62 -2.08 -12.50
N ASN A 84 -3.62 -3.32 -12.03
CA ASN A 84 -4.05 -4.49 -12.79
C ASN A 84 -5.58 -4.66 -12.80
N GLY A 85 -6.32 -3.76 -12.17
CA GLY A 85 -7.78 -3.82 -12.13
C GLY A 85 -8.34 -4.93 -11.25
N MET A 86 -7.58 -5.40 -10.28
CA MET A 86 -8.02 -6.47 -9.38
C MET A 86 -9.13 -6.00 -8.44
N ASN A 87 -9.98 -6.92 -8.04
CA ASN A 87 -11.07 -6.64 -7.11
C ASN A 87 -10.53 -6.63 -5.68
N ILE A 88 -10.45 -5.44 -5.09
CA ILE A 88 -9.86 -5.17 -3.78
C ILE A 88 -10.95 -4.76 -2.80
N TYR A 89 -10.94 -5.36 -1.62
CA TYR A 89 -11.85 -5.02 -0.53
C TYR A 89 -11.06 -4.38 0.62
N ASP A 90 -11.44 -3.17 1.01
CA ASP A 90 -10.93 -2.51 2.22
C ASP A 90 -11.68 -3.03 3.43
N MET A 91 -11.01 -3.80 4.27
CA MET A 91 -11.61 -4.43 5.44
C MET A 91 -11.37 -3.58 6.69
N PRO A 92 -12.42 -3.28 7.49
CA PRO A 92 -12.22 -2.60 8.77
C PRO A 92 -11.43 -3.48 9.73
N VAL A 93 -10.56 -2.86 10.53
CA VAL A 93 -9.71 -3.56 11.49
C VAL A 93 -9.80 -2.91 12.88
N GLU A 94 -9.56 -3.70 13.91
CA GLU A 94 -9.23 -3.21 15.23
C GLU A 94 -7.72 -3.06 15.30
N TRP A 95 -7.25 -1.85 15.52
CA TRP A 95 -5.81 -1.56 15.55
C TRP A 95 -5.40 -1.18 16.97
N GLN A 96 -4.50 -1.96 17.53
CA GLN A 96 -3.91 -1.68 18.83
C GLN A 96 -2.51 -1.14 18.63
N GLU A 97 -2.25 0.04 19.18
CA GLU A 97 -0.96 0.71 19.02
C GLU A 97 0.10 0.03 19.89
N ASP A 98 1.26 -0.26 19.29
CA ASP A 98 2.43 -0.70 20.01
C ASP A 98 3.27 0.52 20.41
N TYR A 99 3.24 0.85 21.70
CA TYR A 99 3.97 1.99 22.23
C TYR A 99 5.48 1.73 22.37
N ASN A 100 5.90 0.49 22.23
CA ASN A 100 7.32 0.09 22.32
C ASN A 100 8.00 -0.01 20.96
N THR A 101 7.37 0.50 19.92
CA THR A 101 7.93 0.43 18.58
C THR A 101 9.25 1.21 18.47
N THR A 102 10.22 0.62 17.78
CA THR A 102 11.51 1.23 17.48
C THR A 102 11.57 1.87 16.10
N VAL A 103 10.45 1.90 15.38
CA VAL A 103 10.39 2.48 14.05
C VAL A 103 10.69 3.98 14.09
N LYS A 104 11.73 4.40 13.37
CA LYS A 104 12.10 5.81 13.23
C LYS A 104 11.27 6.45 12.12
N ILE A 105 10.34 7.32 12.51
CA ILE A 105 9.34 7.92 11.61
C ILE A 105 10.01 8.64 10.43
N TRP A 106 10.99 9.51 10.70
CA TRP A 106 11.64 10.30 9.66
C TRP A 106 12.40 9.45 8.65
N LYS A 107 13.12 8.44 9.13
CA LYS A 107 13.83 7.50 8.27
C LYS A 107 12.86 6.71 7.40
N THR A 108 11.74 6.28 7.97
CA THR A 108 10.68 5.56 7.27
C THR A 108 10.05 6.43 6.17
N ILE A 109 9.74 7.70 6.48
CA ILE A 109 9.18 8.65 5.52
C ILE A 109 10.14 8.85 4.34
N LYS A 110 11.42 9.08 4.61
CA LYS A 110 12.44 9.25 3.55
C LYS A 110 12.50 8.02 2.65
N ASN A 111 12.51 6.82 3.26
CA ASN A 111 12.53 5.57 2.53
C ASN A 111 11.29 5.41 1.65
N TYR A 112 10.12 5.73 2.17
CA TYR A 112 8.85 5.65 1.42
C TYR A 112 8.85 6.61 0.24
N LEU A 113 9.29 7.85 0.42
CA LEU A 113 9.36 8.82 -0.66
C LEU A 113 10.30 8.35 -1.77
N LYS A 114 11.46 7.82 -1.40
CA LYS A 114 12.43 7.24 -2.34
C LYS A 114 11.83 6.05 -3.11
N ARG A 115 11.14 5.15 -2.40
CA ARG A 115 10.50 3.98 -3.00
C ARG A 115 9.32 4.38 -3.90
N MET A 116 8.53 5.36 -3.49
CA MET A 116 7.45 5.91 -4.32
C MET A 116 7.98 6.44 -5.65
N TYR A 117 9.07 7.20 -5.61
CA TYR A 117 9.72 7.70 -6.82
C TYR A 117 10.17 6.56 -7.73
N SER A 118 10.85 5.56 -7.16
CA SER A 118 11.32 4.39 -7.90
C SER A 118 10.18 3.61 -8.53
N LEU A 119 9.09 3.40 -7.78
CA LEU A 119 7.93 2.67 -8.28
C LEU A 119 7.22 3.43 -9.40
N LYS A 120 7.06 4.74 -9.24
CA LYS A 120 6.44 5.56 -10.30
C LYS A 120 7.26 5.53 -11.58
N LYS A 121 8.58 5.55 -11.46
CA LYS A 121 9.49 5.40 -12.60
C LYS A 121 9.33 4.03 -13.27
N ALA A 122 9.25 2.97 -12.47
CA ALA A 122 9.02 1.61 -12.97
C ALA A 122 7.69 1.51 -13.73
N PHE A 123 6.62 2.09 -13.19
CA PHE A 123 5.30 2.11 -13.85
C PHE A 123 5.34 2.85 -15.20
N ARG A 124 6.08 3.94 -15.28
CA ARG A 124 6.25 4.68 -16.55
C ARG A 124 6.98 3.84 -17.61
N VAL A 125 8.02 3.12 -17.20
CA VAL A 125 8.78 2.24 -18.10
C VAL A 125 7.88 1.11 -18.60
N GLU A 126 7.15 0.45 -17.70
CA GLU A 126 6.23 -0.63 -18.04
C GLU A 126 5.11 -0.17 -18.99
N GLU A 127 4.59 1.04 -18.76
CA GLU A 127 3.56 1.63 -19.62
C GLU A 127 4.09 1.88 -21.03
N ARG A 128 5.31 2.39 -21.15
CA ARG A 128 5.96 2.60 -22.45
C ARG A 128 6.14 1.28 -23.19
N GLU A 129 6.55 0.24 -22.48
CA GLU A 129 6.74 -1.09 -23.06
C GLU A 129 5.41 -1.68 -23.55
N ARG A 130 4.32 -1.52 -22.77
CA ARG A 130 2.98 -1.93 -23.21
C ARG A 130 2.58 -1.24 -24.51
N ARG A 131 2.81 0.07 -24.62
CA ARG A 131 2.48 0.85 -25.81
C ARG A 131 3.27 0.40 -27.03
N ARG A 132 4.54 -0.03 -26.84
CA ARG A 132 5.38 -0.53 -27.93
C ARG A 132 4.91 -1.89 -28.46
N LYS A 133 4.26 -2.69 -27.61
CA LYS A 133 3.76 -4.02 -27.97
C LYS A 133 2.38 -4.01 -28.62
N CYS A 134 1.70 -2.90 -28.59
CA CYS A 134 0.37 -2.73 -29.20
C CYS A 134 0.47 -2.18 -30.63
#